data_76cc173371e697b0d107170f8964aab5
#
_entry.id   76cc173371e697b0d107170f8964aab5
#
_cell.length_a   1.000
_cell.length_b   1.000
_cell.length_c   1.000
_cell.angle_alpha   90.00
_cell.angle_beta   90.00
_cell.angle_gamma   90.00
#
_symmetry.space_group_name_H-M   'P 1'
#
loop_
_entity.id
_entity.type
_entity.pdbx_description
1 polymer ?
#
loop_
_entity_poly.entity_id
_entity_poly.type
_entity_poly.pdbx_seq_one_letter_code
_entity_poly.pdbx_strand_id
1 'polypeptide(L)'
;MERIKDLVYIHDQGGQFRWVTVSTLMLALGTILHLVSPSFAGVTPNWMIAAYCVAILLTKPSVSQALGIGLVAALIEVLTSKSGFPYGNLLSEPAGALVITFISRTMTSMKIGKIGSFEITPIVGAFFTTVVSGGIFVTLLWQIAGLPNNVYLYAMWPLVLVVAAVNAAITPVLYIPAQKMFVKRGMLPSGGEVSSDHSGLVITPERDAKISIEHMSYFHPKATVPTLKNINLDVQEGDFLVVTGPAGCGKSTLCMAMVGAVPKFYGGRLEGMVFVDGKATTQLSIPELANHIGVVLADYDTQLVTMTVREEVAFAMENRGYDRATIDARCAEVFKQVGIEGLEDRKITSLSGGQRQRLAIASVLATNPSVLVLDEPTSSLDPDGTAELYRLVGDLNR
;
A
#
# COMPACT_ATOMS: atom_id res chain seq x y z
N MET A 1 -23.78 0.95 19.72
CA MET A 1 -22.91 1.98 20.33
C MET A 1 -21.53 1.48 20.78
N GLU A 2 -21.36 0.28 21.34
CA GLU A 2 -20.04 -0.22 21.76
C GLU A 2 -19.11 -0.62 20.61
N ARG A 3 -19.60 -0.97 19.42
CA ARG A 3 -18.82 -1.53 18.31
C ARG A 3 -17.92 -0.54 17.54
N ILE A 4 -18.27 0.76 17.49
CA ILE A 4 -17.48 1.74 16.70
C ILE A 4 -16.22 2.18 17.46
N LYS A 5 -16.29 2.25 18.79
CA LYS A 5 -15.15 2.66 19.65
C LYS A 5 -13.97 1.68 19.60
N ASP A 6 -14.24 0.42 19.27
CA ASP A 6 -13.22 -0.66 19.27
C ASP A 6 -12.63 -0.92 17.88
N LEU A 7 -13.08 -0.17 16.85
CA LEU A 7 -12.52 -0.30 15.50
C LEU A 7 -11.16 0.40 15.42
N VAL A 8 -10.13 -0.37 15.14
CA VAL A 8 -8.76 0.12 15.02
C VAL A 8 -8.24 -0.22 13.63
N TYR A 9 -7.90 0.81 12.86
CA TYR A 9 -7.29 0.66 11.54
C TYR A 9 -5.81 1.00 11.64
N ILE A 10 -4.97 0.04 11.29
CA ILE A 10 -3.52 0.23 11.22
C ILE A 10 -3.10 0.07 9.77
N HIS A 11 -2.52 1.12 9.20
CA HIS A 11 -1.91 1.06 7.87
C HIS A 11 -0.43 1.43 7.99
N ASP A 12 0.43 0.50 7.58
CA ASP A 12 1.87 0.72 7.64
C ASP A 12 2.38 1.47 6.41
N GLN A 13 3.37 2.31 6.62
CA GLN A 13 4.11 2.92 5.51
C GLN A 13 4.76 1.84 4.65
N GLY A 14 4.64 1.94 3.33
CA GLY A 14 5.25 1.00 2.40
C GLY A 14 4.46 0.79 1.11
N GLY A 15 3.20 1.24 1.06
CA GLY A 15 2.33 1.19 -0.12
C GLY A 15 2.13 -0.21 -0.71
N GLN A 16 1.39 -0.28 -1.81
CA GLN A 16 1.10 -1.54 -2.52
C GLN A 16 2.33 -2.19 -3.20
N PHE A 17 3.45 -1.49 -3.30
CA PHE A 17 4.71 -1.99 -3.87
C PHE A 17 5.72 -2.51 -2.83
N ARG A 18 5.35 -2.55 -1.54
CA ARG A 18 6.21 -3.06 -0.46
C ARG A 18 6.77 -4.46 -0.74
N TRP A 19 5.94 -5.33 -1.32
CA TRP A 19 6.35 -6.67 -1.68
C TRP A 19 7.49 -6.69 -2.70
N VAL A 20 7.54 -5.74 -3.65
CA VAL A 20 8.63 -5.62 -4.63
C VAL A 20 9.94 -5.31 -3.92
N THR A 21 9.96 -4.26 -3.08
CA THR A 21 11.18 -3.83 -2.37
C THR A 21 11.74 -4.94 -1.48
N VAL A 22 10.88 -5.58 -0.66
CA VAL A 22 11.31 -6.66 0.24
C VAL A 22 11.80 -7.86 -0.56
N SER A 23 11.07 -8.27 -1.61
CA SER A 23 11.46 -9.42 -2.44
C SER A 23 12.77 -9.17 -3.16
N THR A 24 12.97 -7.98 -3.74
CA THR A 24 14.22 -7.62 -4.42
C THR A 24 15.41 -7.70 -3.47
N LEU A 25 15.29 -7.14 -2.25
CA LEU A 25 16.34 -7.18 -1.25
C LEU A 25 16.64 -8.61 -0.79
N MET A 26 15.61 -9.42 -0.57
CA MET A 26 15.79 -10.80 -0.13
C MET A 26 16.38 -11.69 -1.24
N LEU A 27 15.94 -11.55 -2.50
CA LEU A 27 16.50 -12.29 -3.63
C LEU A 27 17.96 -11.89 -3.90
N ALA A 28 18.29 -10.60 -3.79
CA ALA A 28 19.67 -10.14 -3.89
C ALA A 28 20.57 -10.75 -2.80
N LEU A 29 20.07 -10.79 -1.54
CA LEU A 29 20.77 -11.44 -0.44
C LEU A 29 20.93 -12.94 -0.71
N GLY A 30 19.87 -13.62 -1.16
CA GLY A 30 19.91 -15.06 -1.52
C GLY A 30 20.93 -15.34 -2.63
N THR A 31 21.00 -14.49 -3.64
CA THR A 31 21.98 -14.60 -4.74
C THR A 31 23.42 -14.48 -4.23
N ILE A 32 23.69 -13.47 -3.39
CA ILE A 32 25.04 -13.27 -2.80
C ILE A 32 25.41 -14.50 -1.96
N LEU A 33 24.52 -14.97 -1.10
CA LEU A 33 24.77 -16.14 -0.28
C LEU A 33 24.98 -17.40 -1.13
N HIS A 34 24.21 -17.58 -2.22
CA HIS A 34 24.36 -18.71 -3.12
C HIS A 34 25.74 -18.71 -3.81
N LEU A 35 26.24 -17.55 -4.23
CA LEU A 35 27.53 -17.42 -4.90
C LEU A 35 28.74 -17.64 -3.96
N VAL A 36 28.59 -17.19 -2.69
CA VAL A 36 29.71 -17.20 -1.73
C VAL A 36 29.74 -18.47 -0.87
N SER A 37 28.60 -19.18 -0.74
CA SER A 37 28.52 -20.34 0.17
C SER A 37 29.34 -21.53 -0.32
N PRO A 38 30.19 -22.08 0.54
CA PRO A 38 30.84 -23.34 0.28
C PRO A 38 29.86 -24.52 0.37
N SER A 39 30.14 -25.59 -0.39
CA SER A 39 29.41 -26.86 -0.19
C SER A 39 29.95 -27.59 1.05
N PHE A 40 29.05 -27.93 1.97
CA PHE A 40 29.37 -28.76 3.14
C PHE A 40 29.00 -30.22 2.84
N ALA A 41 29.98 -31.11 2.85
CA ALA A 41 29.78 -32.53 2.57
C ALA A 41 29.04 -32.81 1.23
N GLY A 42 29.28 -31.99 0.22
CA GLY A 42 28.62 -32.09 -1.10
C GLY A 42 27.19 -31.52 -1.14
N VAL A 43 26.68 -30.99 -0.05
CA VAL A 43 25.35 -30.31 0.03
C VAL A 43 25.54 -28.83 0.12
N THR A 44 24.99 -28.10 -0.84
CA THR A 44 24.85 -26.63 -0.77
C THR A 44 23.42 -26.28 -0.40
N PRO A 45 23.21 -25.41 0.64
CA PRO A 45 21.89 -24.89 0.92
C PRO A 45 21.34 -24.15 -0.33
N ASN A 46 20.07 -24.34 -0.62
CA ASN A 46 19.43 -23.49 -1.62
C ASN A 46 19.01 -22.16 -1.00
N TRP A 47 19.93 -21.22 -0.98
CA TRP A 47 19.71 -19.87 -0.43
C TRP A 47 18.62 -19.10 -1.16
N MET A 48 18.35 -19.40 -2.43
CA MET A 48 17.31 -18.74 -3.19
C MET A 48 15.92 -19.13 -2.66
N ILE A 49 15.70 -20.44 -2.40
CA ILE A 49 14.45 -20.91 -1.76
C ILE A 49 14.26 -20.26 -0.39
N ALA A 50 15.30 -20.24 0.45
CA ALA A 50 15.21 -19.59 1.76
C ALA A 50 14.87 -18.10 1.64
N ALA A 51 15.48 -17.39 0.67
CA ALA A 51 15.28 -15.96 0.43
C ALA A 51 13.84 -15.64 -0.01
N TYR A 52 13.30 -16.32 -1.03
CA TYR A 52 11.93 -16.05 -1.44
C TYR A 52 10.89 -16.55 -0.43
N CYS A 53 11.15 -17.61 0.31
CA CYS A 53 10.31 -18.01 1.43
C CYS A 53 10.19 -16.89 2.46
N VAL A 54 11.32 -16.28 2.86
CA VAL A 54 11.32 -15.12 3.78
C VAL A 54 10.56 -13.95 3.18
N ALA A 55 10.80 -13.60 1.91
CA ALA A 55 10.11 -12.51 1.23
C ALA A 55 8.59 -12.71 1.23
N ILE A 56 8.11 -13.90 0.86
CA ILE A 56 6.68 -14.23 0.79
C ILE A 56 6.04 -14.25 2.19
N LEU A 57 6.72 -14.81 3.18
CA LEU A 57 6.22 -14.82 4.57
C LEU A 57 6.10 -13.41 5.16
N LEU A 58 7.03 -12.52 4.86
CA LEU A 58 7.04 -11.15 5.36
C LEU A 58 6.01 -10.26 4.66
N THR A 59 5.81 -10.43 3.36
CA THR A 59 4.99 -9.51 2.55
C THR A 59 3.57 -10.01 2.30
N LYS A 60 3.33 -11.32 2.45
CA LYS A 60 2.04 -12.00 2.18
C LYS A 60 1.45 -11.58 0.81
N PRO A 61 2.19 -11.76 -0.29
CA PRO A 61 1.79 -11.27 -1.61
C PRO A 61 0.54 -12.01 -2.13
N SER A 62 -0.10 -11.45 -3.19
CA SER A 62 -1.11 -12.17 -3.95
C SER A 62 -0.51 -13.40 -4.65
N VAL A 63 -1.34 -14.33 -5.14
CA VAL A 63 -0.86 -15.53 -5.84
C VAL A 63 -0.06 -15.17 -7.10
N SER A 64 -0.53 -14.17 -7.87
CA SER A 64 0.17 -13.69 -9.07
C SER A 64 1.52 -13.02 -8.73
N GLN A 65 1.58 -12.26 -7.64
CA GLN A 65 2.83 -11.65 -7.17
C GLN A 65 3.82 -12.71 -6.67
N ALA A 66 3.36 -13.73 -5.95
CA ALA A 66 4.21 -14.85 -5.51
C ALA A 66 4.76 -15.63 -6.69
N LEU A 67 3.95 -15.88 -7.72
CA LEU A 67 4.40 -16.49 -8.96
C LEU A 67 5.49 -15.64 -9.64
N GLY A 68 5.31 -14.32 -9.68
CA GLY A 68 6.33 -13.39 -10.18
C GLY A 68 7.65 -13.46 -9.41
N ILE A 69 7.60 -13.53 -8.07
CA ILE A 69 8.79 -13.70 -7.22
C ILE A 69 9.51 -15.02 -7.59
N GLY A 70 8.77 -16.14 -7.71
CA GLY A 70 9.33 -17.42 -8.10
C GLY A 70 9.95 -17.42 -9.50
N LEU A 71 9.35 -16.72 -10.48
CA LEU A 71 9.91 -16.57 -11.82
C LEU A 71 11.23 -15.77 -11.81
N VAL A 72 11.30 -14.69 -11.05
CA VAL A 72 12.54 -13.91 -10.91
C VAL A 72 13.62 -14.75 -10.22
N ALA A 73 13.29 -15.49 -9.17
CA ALA A 73 14.21 -16.41 -8.52
C ALA A 73 14.74 -17.48 -9.50
N ALA A 74 13.85 -18.06 -10.30
CA ALA A 74 14.19 -19.04 -11.32
C ALA A 74 15.16 -18.48 -12.36
N LEU A 75 14.92 -17.27 -12.87
CA LEU A 75 15.81 -16.60 -13.83
C LEU A 75 17.21 -16.36 -13.24
N ILE A 76 17.27 -15.91 -11.99
CA ILE A 76 18.55 -15.73 -11.29
C ILE A 76 19.27 -17.08 -11.16
N GLU A 77 18.57 -18.15 -10.79
CA GLU A 77 19.18 -19.47 -10.67
C GLU A 77 19.63 -20.06 -12.01
N VAL A 78 18.90 -19.81 -13.09
CA VAL A 78 19.38 -20.20 -14.44
C VAL A 78 20.72 -19.56 -14.76
N LEU A 79 20.94 -18.32 -14.34
CA LEU A 79 22.18 -17.58 -14.58
C LEU A 79 23.31 -17.94 -13.61
N THR A 80 23.01 -18.39 -12.40
CA THR A 80 23.98 -18.63 -11.33
C THR A 80 24.21 -20.10 -11.00
N SER A 81 23.35 -20.99 -11.48
CA SER A 81 23.41 -22.42 -11.19
C SER A 81 24.67 -23.09 -11.78
N LYS A 82 25.27 -23.93 -10.97
CA LYS A 82 26.36 -24.83 -11.38
C LYS A 82 25.84 -26.19 -11.89
N SER A 83 24.50 -26.35 -11.97
CA SER A 83 23.87 -27.59 -12.46
C SER A 83 24.03 -27.75 -13.96
N GLY A 84 24.18 -28.98 -14.44
CA GLY A 84 24.18 -29.30 -15.88
C GLY A 84 22.79 -29.09 -16.55
N PHE A 85 21.74 -28.83 -15.77
CA PHE A 85 20.39 -28.58 -16.26
C PHE A 85 19.72 -27.42 -15.51
N PRO A 86 20.18 -26.17 -15.68
CA PRO A 86 19.67 -25.02 -14.94
C PRO A 86 18.22 -24.64 -15.30
N TYR A 87 17.74 -25.00 -16.47
CA TYR A 87 16.38 -24.66 -16.96
C TYR A 87 15.27 -25.34 -16.17
N GLY A 88 15.56 -26.41 -15.40
CA GLY A 88 14.62 -27.04 -14.50
C GLY A 88 14.07 -26.08 -13.44
N ASN A 89 14.85 -25.07 -13.07
CA ASN A 89 14.47 -24.04 -12.11
C ASN A 89 13.31 -23.16 -12.60
N LEU A 90 13.14 -23.00 -13.92
CA LEU A 90 12.03 -22.21 -14.48
C LEU A 90 10.64 -22.79 -14.13
N LEU A 91 10.56 -24.06 -13.82
CA LEU A 91 9.31 -24.69 -13.40
C LEU A 91 9.27 -24.95 -11.89
N SER A 92 10.40 -25.35 -11.30
CA SER A 92 10.46 -25.73 -9.90
C SER A 92 10.34 -24.55 -8.94
N GLU A 93 10.97 -23.38 -9.20
CA GLU A 93 10.96 -22.25 -8.31
C GLU A 93 9.59 -21.52 -8.25
N PRO A 94 8.89 -21.28 -9.38
CA PRO A 94 7.53 -20.77 -9.32
C PRO A 94 6.56 -21.69 -8.56
N ALA A 95 6.69 -23.01 -8.74
CA ALA A 95 5.90 -23.99 -7.98
C ALA A 95 6.20 -23.90 -6.48
N GLY A 96 7.48 -23.80 -6.10
CA GLY A 96 7.90 -23.58 -4.73
C GLY A 96 7.31 -22.30 -4.12
N ALA A 97 7.34 -21.19 -4.86
CA ALA A 97 6.75 -19.92 -4.42
C ALA A 97 5.23 -20.01 -4.17
N LEU A 98 4.51 -20.79 -4.97
CA LEU A 98 3.09 -21.07 -4.73
C LEU A 98 2.87 -21.91 -3.49
N VAL A 99 3.72 -22.91 -3.24
CA VAL A 99 3.63 -23.77 -2.04
C VAL A 99 3.79 -22.97 -0.76
N ILE A 100 4.82 -22.13 -0.66
CA ILE A 100 5.01 -21.29 0.55
C ILE A 100 3.87 -20.30 0.73
N THR A 101 3.32 -19.74 -0.35
CA THR A 101 2.16 -18.84 -0.29
C THR A 101 0.93 -19.55 0.25
N PHE A 102 0.67 -20.77 -0.23
CA PHE A 102 -0.45 -21.58 0.26
C PHE A 102 -0.28 -21.96 1.73
N ILE A 103 0.90 -22.45 2.13
CA ILE A 103 1.20 -22.81 3.53
C ILE A 103 1.05 -21.60 4.44
N SER A 104 1.59 -20.43 4.05
CA SER A 104 1.49 -19.20 4.81
C SER A 104 0.02 -18.80 5.07
N ARG A 105 -0.83 -18.88 4.05
CA ARG A 105 -2.26 -18.57 4.16
C ARG A 105 -3.00 -19.56 5.02
N THR A 106 -2.77 -20.87 4.80
CA THR A 106 -3.42 -21.93 5.54
C THR A 106 -3.04 -21.88 7.03
N MET A 107 -1.76 -21.75 7.36
CA MET A 107 -1.30 -21.68 8.75
C MET A 107 -1.79 -20.42 9.46
N THR A 108 -1.89 -19.29 8.75
CA THR A 108 -2.50 -18.06 9.28
C THR A 108 -4.00 -18.28 9.55
N SER A 109 -4.74 -18.84 8.59
CA SER A 109 -6.19 -19.12 8.73
C SER A 109 -6.50 -20.08 9.88
N MET A 110 -5.68 -21.13 10.05
CA MET A 110 -5.85 -22.13 11.10
C MET A 110 -5.28 -21.71 12.46
N LYS A 111 -4.64 -20.54 12.56
CA LYS A 111 -3.97 -20.03 13.78
C LYS A 111 -2.90 -20.98 14.35
N ILE A 112 -2.30 -21.85 13.52
CA ILE A 112 -1.33 -22.89 13.94
C ILE A 112 0.13 -22.41 13.75
N GLY A 113 0.34 -21.22 13.17
CA GLY A 113 1.67 -20.71 12.80
C GLY A 113 2.63 -20.42 13.97
N LYS A 114 2.17 -20.50 15.24
CA LYS A 114 2.96 -20.21 16.45
C LYS A 114 2.81 -21.30 17.50
N ILE A 115 3.92 -21.68 18.11
CA ILE A 115 3.96 -22.50 19.32
C ILE A 115 4.58 -21.66 20.43
N GLY A 116 3.75 -21.14 21.34
CA GLY A 116 4.17 -20.13 22.31
C GLY A 116 4.61 -18.83 21.62
N SER A 117 5.82 -18.36 21.91
CA SER A 117 6.42 -17.18 21.28
C SER A 117 7.18 -17.46 19.97
N PHE A 118 7.26 -18.75 19.54
CA PHE A 118 8.06 -19.17 18.39
C PHE A 118 7.19 -19.39 17.14
N GLU A 119 7.56 -18.73 16.02
CA GLU A 119 6.91 -18.93 14.73
C GLU A 119 7.47 -20.16 14.01
N ILE A 120 6.62 -21.17 13.78
CA ILE A 120 7.00 -22.41 13.07
C ILE A 120 6.77 -22.35 11.57
N THR A 121 6.00 -21.38 11.10
CA THR A 121 5.67 -21.20 9.67
C THR A 121 6.91 -21.15 8.76
N PRO A 122 8.00 -20.45 9.12
CA PRO A 122 9.22 -20.43 8.29
C PRO A 122 9.87 -21.80 8.12
N ILE A 123 9.84 -22.63 9.19
CA ILE A 123 10.43 -23.99 9.18
C ILE A 123 9.63 -24.90 8.28
N VAL A 124 8.33 -25.04 8.58
CA VAL A 124 7.41 -25.92 7.86
C VAL A 124 7.29 -25.48 6.41
N GLY A 125 7.16 -24.16 6.19
CA GLY A 125 7.05 -23.58 4.86
C GLY A 125 8.27 -23.86 4.00
N ALA A 126 9.48 -23.59 4.49
CA ALA A 126 10.70 -23.83 3.75
C ALA A 126 10.95 -25.33 3.47
N PHE A 127 10.62 -26.19 4.42
CA PHE A 127 10.74 -27.63 4.23
C PHE A 127 9.89 -28.13 3.06
N PHE A 128 8.58 -27.90 3.09
CA PHE A 128 7.69 -28.37 2.02
C PHE A 128 7.94 -27.66 0.70
N THR A 129 8.28 -26.37 0.72
CA THR A 129 8.68 -25.65 -0.48
C THR A 129 9.88 -26.31 -1.16
N THR A 130 10.91 -26.65 -0.39
CA THR A 130 12.12 -27.30 -0.92
C THR A 130 11.83 -28.73 -1.42
N VAL A 131 10.98 -29.48 -0.71
CA VAL A 131 10.58 -30.82 -1.16
C VAL A 131 9.85 -30.77 -2.49
N VAL A 132 8.91 -29.82 -2.67
CA VAL A 132 8.16 -29.70 -3.92
C VAL A 132 9.04 -29.14 -5.04
N SER A 133 9.74 -28.02 -4.83
CA SER A 133 10.66 -27.45 -5.83
C SER A 133 11.74 -28.43 -6.22
N GLY A 134 12.47 -29.01 -5.24
CA GLY A 134 13.51 -29.99 -5.49
C GLY A 134 12.98 -31.27 -6.13
N GLY A 135 11.79 -31.76 -5.72
CA GLY A 135 11.12 -32.90 -6.32
C GLY A 135 10.79 -32.70 -7.80
N ILE A 136 10.24 -31.52 -8.15
CA ILE A 136 10.01 -31.15 -9.57
C ILE A 136 11.32 -31.11 -10.34
N PHE A 137 12.35 -30.47 -9.79
CA PHE A 137 13.66 -30.34 -10.44
C PHE A 137 14.29 -31.71 -10.72
N VAL A 138 14.37 -32.60 -9.72
CA VAL A 138 14.98 -33.92 -9.91
C VAL A 138 14.16 -34.83 -10.80
N THR A 139 12.83 -34.68 -10.83
CA THR A 139 11.95 -35.41 -11.74
C THR A 139 12.14 -34.98 -13.19
N LEU A 140 12.24 -33.68 -13.44
CA LEU A 140 12.58 -33.16 -14.77
C LEU A 140 13.96 -33.63 -15.21
N LEU A 141 14.95 -33.57 -14.33
CA LEU A 141 16.29 -34.02 -14.61
C LEU A 141 16.33 -35.53 -14.94
N TRP A 142 15.60 -36.36 -14.17
CA TRP A 142 15.47 -37.78 -14.43
C TRP A 142 14.87 -38.07 -15.80
N GLN A 143 13.80 -37.39 -16.19
CA GLN A 143 13.12 -37.58 -17.46
C GLN A 143 13.99 -37.13 -18.65
N ILE A 144 14.64 -35.98 -18.53
CA ILE A 144 15.38 -35.35 -19.65
C ILE A 144 16.77 -35.94 -19.79
N ALA A 145 17.47 -36.22 -18.68
CA ALA A 145 18.81 -36.78 -18.69
C ALA A 145 18.82 -38.31 -18.80
N GLY A 146 17.66 -38.97 -18.76
CA GLY A 146 17.55 -40.44 -18.88
C GLY A 146 18.23 -41.17 -17.73
N LEU A 147 18.21 -40.65 -16.50
CA LEU A 147 18.91 -41.22 -15.37
C LEU A 147 18.28 -42.56 -14.94
N PRO A 148 19.09 -43.52 -14.42
CA PRO A 148 18.57 -44.77 -13.90
C PRO A 148 17.65 -44.58 -12.72
N ASN A 149 16.56 -45.38 -12.61
CA ASN A 149 15.57 -45.28 -11.56
C ASN A 149 16.12 -45.41 -10.11
N ASN A 150 17.17 -46.23 -9.97
CA ASN A 150 17.86 -46.36 -8.68
C ASN A 150 18.56 -45.07 -8.25
N VAL A 151 19.18 -44.34 -9.20
CA VAL A 151 19.79 -43.04 -8.90
C VAL A 151 18.71 -42.01 -8.52
N TYR A 152 17.63 -41.98 -9.27
CA TYR A 152 16.50 -41.10 -8.97
C TYR A 152 15.93 -41.34 -7.57
N LEU A 153 15.63 -42.60 -7.23
CA LEU A 153 14.96 -42.95 -5.95
C LEU A 153 15.91 -42.95 -4.77
N TYR A 154 17.12 -43.53 -4.90
CA TYR A 154 18.00 -43.77 -3.75
C TYR A 154 19.13 -42.75 -3.60
N ALA A 155 19.36 -41.87 -4.55
CA ALA A 155 20.36 -40.82 -4.45
C ALA A 155 19.72 -39.42 -4.48
N MET A 156 18.88 -39.11 -5.45
CA MET A 156 18.36 -37.77 -5.62
C MET A 156 17.26 -37.39 -4.60
N TRP A 157 16.29 -38.27 -4.34
CA TRP A 157 15.26 -37.99 -3.37
C TRP A 157 15.77 -37.83 -1.93
N PRO A 158 16.67 -38.70 -1.42
CA PRO A 158 17.30 -38.43 -0.13
C PRO A 158 18.06 -37.11 -0.07
N LEU A 159 18.75 -36.72 -1.15
CA LEU A 159 19.43 -35.43 -1.23
C LEU A 159 18.42 -34.26 -1.12
N VAL A 160 17.28 -34.32 -1.83
CA VAL A 160 16.21 -33.32 -1.72
C VAL A 160 15.72 -33.18 -0.28
N LEU A 161 15.51 -34.30 0.44
CA LEU A 161 15.08 -34.28 1.83
C LEU A 161 16.13 -33.67 2.77
N VAL A 162 17.41 -33.97 2.54
CA VAL A 162 18.52 -33.35 3.30
C VAL A 162 18.55 -31.82 3.07
N VAL A 163 18.50 -31.41 1.81
CA VAL A 163 18.46 -29.97 1.47
C VAL A 163 17.22 -29.29 2.07
N ALA A 164 16.07 -29.96 2.06
CA ALA A 164 14.84 -29.46 2.67
C ALA A 164 14.99 -29.25 4.19
N ALA A 165 15.63 -30.20 4.88
CA ALA A 165 15.91 -30.08 6.31
C ALA A 165 16.90 -28.91 6.60
N VAL A 166 17.92 -28.77 5.79
CA VAL A 166 18.88 -27.65 5.89
C VAL A 166 18.20 -26.31 5.65
N ASN A 167 17.39 -26.19 4.60
CA ASN A 167 16.64 -24.96 4.32
C ASN A 167 15.63 -24.62 5.40
N ALA A 168 14.98 -25.65 6.00
CA ALA A 168 14.07 -25.47 7.14
C ALA A 168 14.79 -24.89 8.37
N ALA A 169 16.06 -25.25 8.60
CA ALA A 169 16.88 -24.71 9.68
C ALA A 169 17.40 -23.30 9.39
N ILE A 170 17.76 -23.02 8.14
CA ILE A 170 18.33 -21.72 7.72
C ILE A 170 17.27 -20.62 7.61
N THR A 171 16.09 -20.95 7.11
CA THR A 171 15.05 -19.94 6.84
C THR A 171 14.67 -19.11 8.07
N PRO A 172 14.50 -19.66 9.27
CA PRO A 172 14.25 -18.86 10.48
C PRO A 172 15.40 -17.92 10.84
N VAL A 173 16.67 -18.33 10.56
CA VAL A 173 17.86 -17.51 10.82
C VAL A 173 17.86 -16.26 9.94
N LEU A 174 17.35 -16.33 8.72
CA LEU A 174 17.13 -15.18 7.85
C LEU A 174 15.85 -14.42 8.20
N TYR A 175 14.76 -15.13 8.52
CA TYR A 175 13.45 -14.58 8.76
C TYR A 175 13.40 -13.66 9.98
N ILE A 176 13.93 -14.11 11.12
CA ILE A 176 13.84 -13.36 12.40
C ILE A 176 14.55 -12.00 12.33
N PRO A 177 15.82 -11.89 11.84
CA PRO A 177 16.47 -10.59 11.68
C PRO A 177 15.80 -9.71 10.63
N ALA A 178 15.39 -10.30 9.50
CA ALA A 178 14.70 -9.57 8.44
C ALA A 178 13.37 -8.99 8.95
N GLN A 179 12.56 -9.78 9.64
CA GLN A 179 11.32 -9.32 10.26
C GLN A 179 11.58 -8.13 11.20
N LYS A 180 12.54 -8.25 12.13
CA LYS A 180 12.91 -7.16 13.06
C LYS A 180 13.38 -5.91 12.33
N MET A 181 14.20 -6.06 11.29
CA MET A 181 14.73 -4.95 10.50
C MET A 181 13.62 -4.22 9.73
N PHE A 182 12.76 -4.97 9.05
CA PHE A 182 11.67 -4.38 8.25
C PHE A 182 10.56 -3.78 9.11
N VAL A 183 10.26 -4.37 10.29
CA VAL A 183 9.37 -3.79 11.30
C VAL A 183 9.98 -2.49 11.84
N LYS A 184 11.26 -2.47 12.21
CA LYS A 184 11.93 -1.26 12.71
C LYS A 184 11.96 -0.12 11.69
N ARG A 185 12.00 -0.45 10.40
CA ARG A 185 11.96 0.54 9.30
C ARG A 185 10.54 0.91 8.86
N GLY A 186 9.50 0.38 9.49
CA GLY A 186 8.10 0.65 9.13
C GLY A 186 7.67 0.03 7.80
N MET A 187 8.43 -0.96 7.29
CA MET A 187 8.09 -1.70 6.08
C MET A 187 7.20 -2.92 6.35
N LEU A 188 7.06 -3.32 7.63
CA LEU A 188 6.19 -4.40 8.09
C LEU A 188 5.44 -3.98 9.35
N PRO A 189 4.20 -4.49 9.57
CA PRO A 189 3.44 -4.23 10.79
C PRO A 189 4.22 -4.69 12.03
N SER A 190 4.25 -3.84 13.06
CA SER A 190 4.72 -4.25 14.37
C SER A 190 3.63 -5.07 15.04
N GLY A 191 3.67 -6.39 14.83
CA GLY A 191 2.97 -7.46 15.59
C GLY A 191 1.69 -7.13 16.35
N GLY A 192 0.69 -6.49 15.71
CA GLY A 192 -0.68 -6.40 16.14
C GLY A 192 -1.56 -6.90 15.00
N GLU A 193 -2.53 -7.72 15.28
CA GLU A 193 -3.43 -8.25 14.26
C GLU A 193 -4.04 -7.09 13.47
N VAL A 194 -3.65 -6.98 12.18
CA VAL A 194 -4.33 -6.10 11.24
C VAL A 194 -5.66 -6.75 10.93
N SER A 195 -6.68 -6.31 11.62
CA SER A 195 -8.05 -6.59 11.22
C SER A 195 -8.39 -5.71 10.02
N SER A 196 -7.88 -6.06 8.84
CA SER A 196 -8.24 -5.38 7.59
C SER A 196 -9.37 -6.08 6.83
N ASP A 197 -9.99 -7.10 7.43
CA ASP A 197 -11.05 -7.87 6.78
C ASP A 197 -12.44 -7.51 7.37
N HIS A 198 -12.87 -6.27 7.09
CA HIS A 198 -14.27 -5.87 7.25
C HIS A 198 -14.98 -5.76 5.90
N SER A 199 -14.52 -6.47 4.88
CA SER A 199 -15.08 -6.48 3.53
C SER A 199 -16.52 -7.00 3.43
N GLY A 200 -17.16 -7.35 4.53
CA GLY A 200 -18.55 -7.80 4.59
C GLY A 200 -19.44 -7.03 5.58
N LEU A 201 -18.90 -6.13 6.41
CA LEU A 201 -19.71 -5.31 7.31
C LEU A 201 -20.05 -3.98 6.65
N VAL A 202 -21.32 -3.76 6.37
CA VAL A 202 -21.82 -2.41 6.03
C VAL A 202 -21.85 -1.62 7.34
N ILE A 203 -20.88 -0.71 7.50
CA ILE A 203 -20.81 0.21 8.64
C ILE A 203 -21.44 1.51 8.18
N THR A 204 -22.52 1.92 8.84
CA THR A 204 -23.23 3.17 8.57
C THR A 204 -22.97 4.15 9.73
N PRO A 205 -22.93 5.46 9.45
CA PRO A 205 -22.80 6.47 10.50
C PRO A 205 -24.01 6.45 11.44
N GLU A 206 -23.80 6.88 12.69
CA GLU A 206 -24.88 7.04 13.66
C GLU A 206 -25.82 8.20 13.29
N ARG A 207 -25.33 9.17 12.51
CA ARG A 207 -26.04 10.38 12.10
C ARG A 207 -25.97 10.59 10.61
N ASP A 208 -27.05 11.09 10.05
CA ASP A 208 -27.10 11.50 8.65
C ASP A 208 -26.42 12.88 8.51
N ALA A 209 -25.20 12.88 7.95
CA ALA A 209 -24.39 14.06 7.76
C ALA A 209 -23.50 13.87 6.52
N LYS A 210 -23.08 14.98 5.90
CA LYS A 210 -22.12 14.95 4.78
C LYS A 210 -20.75 14.45 5.22
N ILE A 211 -20.31 14.86 6.41
CA ILE A 211 -19.16 14.27 7.11
C ILE A 211 -19.63 13.90 8.50
N SER A 212 -19.39 12.67 8.92
CA SER A 212 -19.53 12.26 10.31
C SER A 212 -18.22 11.67 10.81
N ILE A 213 -17.74 12.19 11.93
CA ILE A 213 -16.53 11.70 12.61
C ILE A 213 -16.96 11.21 13.98
N GLU A 214 -16.74 9.92 14.25
CA GLU A 214 -17.22 9.25 15.45
C GLU A 214 -16.05 8.66 16.24
N HIS A 215 -15.80 9.22 17.43
CA HIS A 215 -14.78 8.80 18.39
C HIS A 215 -13.38 8.68 17.79
N MET A 216 -13.06 9.49 16.76
CA MET A 216 -11.82 9.36 16.02
C MET A 216 -10.61 9.78 16.85
N SER A 217 -9.62 8.88 16.94
CA SER A 217 -8.28 9.21 17.41
C SER A 217 -7.26 8.75 16.36
N TYR A 218 -6.23 9.56 16.10
CA TYR A 218 -5.21 9.22 15.13
C TYR A 218 -3.80 9.34 15.71
N PHE A 219 -3.00 8.33 15.46
CA PHE A 219 -1.60 8.23 15.85
C PHE A 219 -0.73 8.15 14.58
N HIS A 220 0.22 9.04 14.41
CA HIS A 220 1.21 8.92 13.36
C HIS A 220 2.02 7.61 13.49
N PRO A 221 2.66 7.13 12.40
CA PRO A 221 3.51 5.95 12.49
C PRO A 221 4.54 6.08 13.61
N LYS A 222 4.61 5.05 14.47
CA LYS A 222 5.51 4.97 15.65
C LYS A 222 5.18 5.94 16.80
N ALA A 223 4.17 6.79 16.68
CA ALA A 223 3.78 7.65 17.79
C ALA A 223 3.02 6.85 18.86
N THR A 224 3.30 7.14 20.12
CA THR A 224 2.60 6.58 21.29
C THR A 224 1.48 7.50 21.79
N VAL A 225 1.52 8.77 21.38
CA VAL A 225 0.53 9.78 21.73
C VAL A 225 -0.28 10.13 20.50
N PRO A 226 -1.62 10.22 20.61
CA PRO A 226 -2.46 10.58 19.47
C PRO A 226 -2.29 12.06 19.11
N THR A 227 -2.24 12.36 17.82
CA THR A 227 -2.30 13.74 17.28
C THR A 227 -3.74 14.27 17.33
N LEU A 228 -4.71 13.42 17.06
CA LEU A 228 -6.13 13.69 17.21
C LEU A 228 -6.68 12.72 18.25
N LYS A 229 -7.49 13.24 19.22
CA LYS A 229 -7.96 12.43 20.34
C LYS A 229 -9.47 12.57 20.51
N ASN A 230 -10.18 11.47 20.32
CA ASN A 230 -11.63 11.34 20.52
C ASN A 230 -12.44 12.47 19.86
N ILE A 231 -12.15 12.72 18.58
CA ILE A 231 -12.86 13.74 17.80
C ILE A 231 -14.24 13.22 17.45
N ASN A 232 -15.26 14.04 17.69
CA ASN A 232 -16.63 13.84 17.26
C ASN A 232 -17.09 15.11 16.55
N LEU A 233 -17.53 14.98 15.30
CA LEU A 233 -17.89 16.11 14.45
C LEU A 233 -18.88 15.65 13.38
N ASP A 234 -19.98 16.38 13.26
CA ASP A 234 -20.93 16.22 12.15
C ASP A 234 -20.98 17.52 11.35
N VAL A 235 -20.90 17.41 10.02
CA VAL A 235 -21.02 18.53 9.08
C VAL A 235 -22.19 18.22 8.15
N GLN A 236 -23.16 19.11 8.13
CA GLN A 236 -24.38 18.95 7.33
C GLN A 236 -24.17 19.51 5.91
N GLU A 237 -25.13 19.21 5.03
CA GLU A 237 -25.16 19.82 3.71
C GLU A 237 -25.38 21.33 3.83
N GLY A 238 -24.56 22.13 3.11
CA GLY A 238 -24.59 23.58 3.18
C GLY A 238 -23.84 24.20 4.34
N ASP A 239 -23.26 23.40 5.25
CA ASP A 239 -22.45 23.94 6.33
C ASP A 239 -21.13 24.55 5.81
N PHE A 240 -20.75 25.68 6.38
CA PHE A 240 -19.45 26.32 6.21
C PHE A 240 -18.68 26.23 7.54
N LEU A 241 -17.81 25.21 7.65
CA LEU A 241 -17.06 24.94 8.87
C LEU A 241 -15.66 25.54 8.82
N VAL A 242 -15.28 26.32 9.81
CA VAL A 242 -13.92 26.84 9.99
C VAL A 242 -13.26 26.17 11.19
N VAL A 243 -12.11 25.52 10.94
CA VAL A 243 -11.30 24.88 11.98
C VAL A 243 -10.08 25.75 12.26
N THR A 244 -9.98 26.29 13.47
CA THR A 244 -8.86 27.14 13.89
C THR A 244 -8.09 26.54 15.06
N GLY A 245 -6.85 26.98 15.24
CA GLY A 245 -6.01 26.53 16.35
C GLY A 245 -4.53 26.76 16.05
N PRO A 246 -3.65 26.60 17.05
CA PRO A 246 -2.22 26.82 16.90
C PRO A 246 -1.58 25.86 15.88
N ALA A 247 -0.40 26.24 15.35
CA ALA A 247 0.36 25.35 14.47
C ALA A 247 0.69 24.03 15.19
N GLY A 248 0.58 22.92 14.47
CA GLY A 248 0.86 21.58 15.00
C GLY A 248 -0.26 20.96 15.86
N CYS A 249 -1.42 21.61 16.03
CA CYS A 249 -2.53 21.03 16.81
C CYS A 249 -3.32 19.92 16.07
N GLY A 250 -2.98 19.63 14.80
CA GLY A 250 -3.60 18.54 14.04
C GLY A 250 -4.63 18.95 12.99
N LYS A 251 -4.76 20.23 12.62
CA LYS A 251 -5.71 20.71 11.58
C LYS A 251 -5.55 19.97 10.25
N SER A 252 -4.35 19.97 9.69
CA SER A 252 -4.04 19.24 8.45
C SER A 252 -4.25 17.73 8.60
N THR A 253 -3.95 17.17 9.78
CA THR A 253 -4.20 15.75 10.06
C THR A 253 -5.70 15.45 10.05
N LEU A 254 -6.54 16.36 10.54
CA LEU A 254 -7.99 16.23 10.46
C LEU A 254 -8.47 16.28 9.00
N CYS A 255 -7.98 17.24 8.21
CA CYS A 255 -8.25 17.30 6.77
C CYS A 255 -7.87 15.98 6.06
N MET A 256 -6.67 15.44 6.37
CA MET A 256 -6.20 14.17 5.80
C MET A 256 -7.05 12.96 6.23
N ALA A 257 -7.63 12.99 7.43
CA ALA A 257 -8.53 11.93 7.89
C ALA A 257 -9.87 11.96 7.12
N MET A 258 -10.42 13.15 6.88
CA MET A 258 -11.66 13.33 6.12
C MET A 258 -11.54 12.85 4.67
N VAL A 259 -10.39 13.07 4.03
CA VAL A 259 -10.13 12.60 2.65
C VAL A 259 -9.59 11.17 2.59
N GLY A 260 -9.49 10.46 3.73
CA GLY A 260 -9.00 9.09 3.81
C GLY A 260 -7.51 8.92 3.54
N ALA A 261 -6.72 10.01 3.47
CA ALA A 261 -5.28 9.94 3.27
C ALA A 261 -4.55 9.38 4.48
N VAL A 262 -5.08 9.60 5.70
CA VAL A 262 -4.69 8.84 6.89
C VAL A 262 -5.80 7.84 7.23
N PRO A 263 -5.47 6.59 7.56
CA PRO A 263 -4.13 6.02 7.62
C PRO A 263 -3.60 5.47 6.28
N LYS A 264 -4.38 5.52 5.17
CA LYS A 264 -4.09 4.78 3.92
C LYS A 264 -2.81 5.18 3.22
N PHE A 265 -2.54 6.47 3.10
CA PHE A 265 -1.36 6.98 2.40
C PHE A 265 -0.21 7.29 3.37
N TYR A 266 -0.50 8.00 4.45
CA TYR A 266 0.52 8.40 5.42
C TYR A 266 0.79 7.36 6.50
N GLY A 267 0.05 6.25 6.52
CA GLY A 267 0.19 5.21 7.55
C GLY A 267 -0.35 5.66 8.91
N GLY A 268 0.00 4.89 9.95
CA GLY A 268 -0.43 5.16 11.31
C GLY A 268 -1.64 4.35 11.76
N ARG A 269 -2.17 4.70 12.93
CA ARG A 269 -3.30 4.01 13.56
C ARG A 269 -4.46 4.98 13.71
N LEU A 270 -5.60 4.61 13.14
CA LEU A 270 -6.88 5.30 13.29
C LEU A 270 -7.80 4.45 14.16
N GLU A 271 -8.32 5.04 15.22
CA GLU A 271 -9.37 4.49 16.09
C GLU A 271 -10.64 5.26 15.84
N GLY A 272 -11.82 4.62 15.95
CA GLY A 272 -13.09 5.21 15.57
C GLY A 272 -13.29 5.28 14.06
N MET A 273 -14.20 6.15 13.59
CA MET A 273 -14.65 6.17 12.20
C MET A 273 -14.73 7.59 11.64
N VAL A 274 -14.53 7.69 10.32
CA VAL A 274 -14.80 8.88 9.52
C VAL A 274 -15.66 8.47 8.34
N PHE A 275 -16.78 9.14 8.16
CA PHE A 275 -17.71 8.94 7.06
C PHE A 275 -17.78 10.18 6.18
N VAL A 276 -17.93 9.96 4.88
CA VAL A 276 -18.21 11.00 3.90
C VAL A 276 -19.35 10.50 3.02
N ASP A 277 -20.41 11.27 2.88
CA ASP A 277 -21.66 10.86 2.22
C ASP A 277 -22.16 9.48 2.71
N GLY A 278 -22.13 9.25 4.02
CA GLY A 278 -22.53 7.99 4.64
C GLY A 278 -21.60 6.80 4.44
N LYS A 279 -20.47 7.00 3.76
CA LYS A 279 -19.51 5.94 3.44
C LYS A 279 -18.25 6.05 4.30
N ALA A 280 -17.85 4.95 4.93
CA ALA A 280 -16.65 4.92 5.75
C ALA A 280 -15.38 5.13 4.91
N THR A 281 -14.57 6.14 5.25
CA THR A 281 -13.34 6.47 4.52
C THR A 281 -12.34 5.32 4.51
N THR A 282 -12.37 4.46 5.52
CA THR A 282 -11.51 3.28 5.63
C THR A 282 -11.87 2.15 4.67
N GLN A 283 -13.12 2.09 4.22
CA GLN A 283 -13.62 1.03 3.32
C GLN A 283 -13.44 1.37 1.82
N LEU A 284 -13.42 2.65 1.46
CA LEU A 284 -13.27 3.11 0.08
C LEU A 284 -11.79 3.35 -0.26
N SER A 285 -11.39 3.16 -1.51
CA SER A 285 -10.09 3.62 -2.00
C SER A 285 -10.04 5.15 -2.10
N ILE A 286 -8.84 5.75 -2.14
CA ILE A 286 -8.69 7.21 -2.31
C ILE A 286 -9.34 7.72 -3.61
N PRO A 287 -9.21 7.05 -4.77
CA PRO A 287 -9.92 7.45 -5.98
C PRO A 287 -11.46 7.41 -5.85
N GLU A 288 -12.02 6.46 -5.11
CA GLU A 288 -13.47 6.40 -4.84
C GLU A 288 -13.90 7.55 -3.92
N LEU A 289 -13.13 7.84 -2.86
CA LEU A 289 -13.39 8.98 -1.97
C LEU A 289 -13.33 10.31 -2.70
N ALA A 290 -12.41 10.46 -3.67
CA ALA A 290 -12.28 11.68 -4.46
C ALA A 290 -13.52 11.99 -5.32
N ASN A 291 -14.49 11.07 -5.48
CA ASN A 291 -15.78 11.37 -6.09
C ASN A 291 -16.73 12.14 -5.15
N HIS A 292 -16.48 12.11 -3.87
CA HIS A 292 -17.33 12.69 -2.83
C HIS A 292 -16.69 13.91 -2.17
N ILE A 293 -15.38 13.88 -1.96
CA ILE A 293 -14.65 14.91 -1.23
C ILE A 293 -13.42 15.37 -2.01
N GLY A 294 -13.31 16.67 -2.20
CA GLY A 294 -12.13 17.31 -2.78
C GLY A 294 -11.28 18.00 -1.72
N VAL A 295 -9.97 18.01 -1.88
CA VAL A 295 -9.04 18.67 -0.97
C VAL A 295 -8.07 19.58 -1.71
N VAL A 296 -7.89 20.79 -1.19
CA VAL A 296 -6.78 21.70 -1.55
C VAL A 296 -5.82 21.73 -0.36
N LEU A 297 -4.58 21.31 -0.59
CA LEU A 297 -3.54 21.23 0.43
C LEU A 297 -2.96 22.62 0.74
N ALA A 298 -2.36 22.77 1.92
CA ALA A 298 -1.66 23.98 2.32
C ALA A 298 -0.54 24.36 1.34
N ASP A 299 0.19 23.37 0.82
CA ASP A 299 1.13 23.52 -0.29
C ASP A 299 0.44 23.10 -1.61
N TYR A 300 -0.44 23.97 -2.11
CA TYR A 300 -1.19 23.73 -3.33
C TYR A 300 -0.30 23.65 -4.59
N ASP A 301 0.89 24.23 -4.58
CA ASP A 301 1.84 24.14 -5.70
C ASP A 301 2.25 22.69 -5.97
N THR A 302 2.30 21.84 -4.93
CA THR A 302 2.61 20.40 -5.09
C THR A 302 1.47 19.59 -5.70
N GLN A 303 0.26 20.13 -5.75
CA GLN A 303 -0.89 19.49 -6.41
C GLN A 303 -0.93 19.75 -7.90
N LEU A 304 -0.32 20.84 -8.38
CA LEU A 304 -0.34 21.25 -9.79
C LEU A 304 0.71 20.45 -10.56
N VAL A 305 0.27 19.56 -11.44
CA VAL A 305 1.14 18.56 -12.09
C VAL A 305 1.28 18.73 -13.60
N THR A 306 0.43 19.55 -14.24
CA THR A 306 0.42 19.74 -15.69
C THR A 306 1.19 21.00 -16.13
N MET A 307 1.21 21.28 -17.44
CA MET A 307 1.95 22.40 -17.98
C MET A 307 1.10 23.67 -18.11
N THR A 308 -0.19 23.54 -18.42
CA THR A 308 -1.10 24.64 -18.67
C THR A 308 -2.31 24.63 -17.74
N VAL A 309 -2.95 25.78 -17.59
CA VAL A 309 -4.14 25.96 -16.75
C VAL A 309 -5.28 25.04 -17.18
N ARG A 310 -5.53 24.94 -18.50
CA ARG A 310 -6.57 24.08 -19.06
C ARG A 310 -6.29 22.59 -18.77
N GLU A 311 -5.05 22.15 -19.01
CA GLU A 311 -4.67 20.77 -18.75
C GLU A 311 -4.86 20.39 -17.28
N GLU A 312 -4.55 21.29 -16.35
CA GLU A 312 -4.68 21.02 -14.92
C GLU A 312 -6.13 20.80 -14.50
N VAL A 313 -7.05 21.62 -14.98
CA VAL A 313 -8.47 21.45 -14.67
C VAL A 313 -9.06 20.23 -15.37
N ALA A 314 -8.63 19.94 -16.62
CA ALA A 314 -9.09 18.77 -17.37
C ALA A 314 -8.57 17.45 -16.81
N PHE A 315 -7.38 17.43 -16.21
CA PHE A 315 -6.64 16.23 -15.81
C PHE A 315 -7.44 15.23 -14.97
N ALA A 316 -8.16 15.71 -13.96
CA ALA A 316 -8.95 14.83 -13.10
C ALA A 316 -10.16 14.22 -13.83
N MET A 317 -10.77 14.96 -14.76
CA MET A 317 -11.91 14.49 -15.56
C MET A 317 -11.45 13.50 -16.64
N GLU A 318 -10.30 13.76 -17.29
CA GLU A 318 -9.69 12.84 -18.26
C GLU A 318 -9.38 11.47 -17.61
N ASN A 319 -8.78 11.48 -16.42
CA ASN A 319 -8.50 10.26 -15.66
C ASN A 319 -9.76 9.46 -15.27
N ARG A 320 -10.91 10.13 -15.23
CA ARG A 320 -12.23 9.49 -14.99
C ARG A 320 -12.95 9.09 -16.27
N GLY A 321 -12.36 9.36 -17.44
CA GLY A 321 -12.90 8.98 -18.74
C GLY A 321 -14.09 9.84 -19.21
N TYR A 322 -14.18 11.11 -18.76
CA TYR A 322 -15.18 12.04 -19.28
C TYR A 322 -14.92 12.33 -20.76
N ASP A 323 -15.98 12.51 -21.53
CA ASP A 323 -15.85 12.92 -22.91
C ASP A 323 -15.39 14.38 -23.04
N ARG A 324 -14.79 14.71 -24.19
CA ARG A 324 -14.18 16.01 -24.42
C ARG A 324 -15.15 17.18 -24.33
N ALA A 325 -16.38 17.00 -24.82
CA ALA A 325 -17.40 18.07 -24.80
C ALA A 325 -17.80 18.41 -23.35
N THR A 326 -17.94 17.39 -22.48
CA THR A 326 -18.21 17.55 -21.06
C THR A 326 -17.03 18.24 -20.35
N ILE A 327 -15.77 17.86 -20.67
CA ILE A 327 -14.56 18.47 -20.11
C ILE A 327 -14.49 19.95 -20.50
N ASP A 328 -14.66 20.27 -21.78
CA ASP A 328 -14.56 21.68 -22.27
C ASP A 328 -15.65 22.57 -21.64
N ALA A 329 -16.89 22.07 -21.53
CA ALA A 329 -17.98 22.80 -20.89
C ALA A 329 -17.72 23.03 -19.40
N ARG A 330 -17.25 22.00 -18.69
CA ARG A 330 -16.97 22.08 -17.25
C ARG A 330 -15.75 22.97 -16.96
N CYS A 331 -14.70 22.92 -17.79
CA CYS A 331 -13.57 23.82 -17.68
C CYS A 331 -14.01 25.29 -17.78
N ALA A 332 -14.81 25.66 -18.79
CA ALA A 332 -15.32 27.00 -18.94
C ALA A 332 -16.14 27.49 -17.75
N GLU A 333 -17.00 26.62 -17.21
CA GLU A 333 -17.79 26.90 -16.01
C GLU A 333 -16.89 27.17 -14.80
N VAL A 334 -15.95 26.27 -14.52
CA VAL A 334 -15.08 26.35 -13.35
C VAL A 334 -14.13 27.53 -13.43
N PHE A 335 -13.56 27.86 -14.60
CA PHE A 335 -12.72 29.04 -14.78
C PHE A 335 -13.47 30.32 -14.42
N LYS A 336 -14.74 30.39 -14.80
CA LYS A 336 -15.61 31.53 -14.44
C LYS A 336 -15.89 31.54 -12.94
N GLN A 337 -16.21 30.39 -12.34
CA GLN A 337 -16.49 30.28 -10.91
C GLN A 337 -15.33 30.80 -10.05
N VAL A 338 -14.08 30.42 -10.40
CA VAL A 338 -12.88 30.83 -9.63
C VAL A 338 -12.23 32.13 -10.12
N GLY A 339 -12.73 32.74 -11.18
CA GLY A 339 -12.25 34.05 -11.71
C GLY A 339 -10.84 33.99 -12.35
N ILE A 340 -10.58 32.92 -13.13
CA ILE A 340 -9.34 32.79 -13.93
C ILE A 340 -9.60 32.65 -15.44
N GLU A 341 -10.73 33.16 -15.91
CA GLU A 341 -11.05 33.24 -17.33
C GLU A 341 -9.97 33.99 -18.10
N GLY A 342 -9.67 33.53 -19.31
CA GLY A 342 -8.63 34.12 -20.18
C GLY A 342 -7.20 33.70 -19.82
N LEU A 343 -7.03 32.79 -18.84
CA LEU A 343 -5.71 32.25 -18.48
C LEU A 343 -5.51 30.82 -18.96
N GLU A 344 -6.48 30.23 -19.69
CA GLU A 344 -6.59 28.80 -20.01
C GLU A 344 -5.33 28.23 -20.65
N ASP A 345 -4.74 28.98 -21.60
CA ASP A 345 -3.58 28.57 -22.38
C ASP A 345 -2.24 28.99 -21.74
N ARG A 346 -2.29 29.67 -20.58
CA ARG A 346 -1.07 30.08 -19.89
C ARG A 346 -0.39 28.88 -19.22
N LYS A 347 0.93 28.97 -19.15
CA LYS A 347 1.73 28.04 -18.34
C LYS A 347 1.49 28.31 -16.85
N ILE A 348 1.35 27.26 -16.06
CA ILE A 348 1.14 27.34 -14.60
C ILE A 348 2.26 28.15 -13.92
N THR A 349 3.51 27.99 -14.40
CA THR A 349 4.68 28.71 -13.88
C THR A 349 4.63 30.22 -14.09
N SER A 350 3.78 30.70 -15.00
CA SER A 350 3.62 32.15 -15.26
C SER A 350 2.54 32.84 -14.43
N LEU A 351 1.81 32.05 -13.62
CA LEU A 351 0.73 32.52 -12.76
C LEU A 351 1.26 33.17 -11.48
N SER A 352 0.54 34.15 -10.94
CA SER A 352 0.77 34.62 -9.56
C SER A 352 0.38 33.57 -8.53
N GLY A 353 0.82 33.72 -7.27
CA GLY A 353 0.46 32.80 -6.17
C GLY A 353 -1.05 32.65 -6.02
N GLY A 354 -1.79 33.77 -5.97
CA GLY A 354 -3.25 33.74 -5.89
C GLY A 354 -3.93 33.08 -7.10
N GLN A 355 -3.39 33.26 -8.32
CA GLN A 355 -3.89 32.58 -9.52
C GLN A 355 -3.64 31.07 -9.47
N ARG A 356 -2.46 30.63 -8.99
CA ARG A 356 -2.17 29.20 -8.81
C ARG A 356 -3.10 28.57 -7.76
N GLN A 357 -3.37 29.28 -6.68
CA GLN A 357 -4.31 28.80 -5.67
C GLN A 357 -5.73 28.65 -6.23
N ARG A 358 -6.21 29.64 -6.98
CA ARG A 358 -7.52 29.56 -7.67
C ARG A 358 -7.54 28.41 -8.66
N LEU A 359 -6.43 28.14 -9.36
CA LEU A 359 -6.28 26.98 -10.23
C LEU A 359 -6.36 25.66 -9.46
N ALA A 360 -5.71 25.55 -8.30
CA ALA A 360 -5.81 24.36 -7.45
C ALA A 360 -7.25 24.12 -6.96
N ILE A 361 -7.97 25.17 -6.62
CA ILE A 361 -9.41 25.08 -6.31
C ILE A 361 -10.20 24.64 -7.54
N ALA A 362 -9.93 25.21 -8.70
CA ALA A 362 -10.57 24.87 -9.97
C ALA A 362 -10.40 23.39 -10.35
N SER A 363 -9.18 22.86 -10.23
CA SER A 363 -8.88 21.47 -10.55
C SER A 363 -9.67 20.48 -9.67
N VAL A 364 -9.89 20.84 -8.40
CA VAL A 364 -10.71 20.06 -7.47
C VAL A 364 -12.19 20.18 -7.81
N LEU A 365 -12.70 21.40 -8.07
CA LEU A 365 -14.11 21.66 -8.40
C LEU A 365 -14.54 21.05 -9.73
N ALA A 366 -13.61 20.81 -10.66
CA ALA A 366 -13.89 20.23 -11.97
C ALA A 366 -14.65 18.90 -11.86
N THR A 367 -14.37 18.11 -10.84
CA THR A 367 -15.02 16.81 -10.60
C THR A 367 -16.32 16.89 -9.79
N ASN A 368 -16.77 18.09 -9.44
CA ASN A 368 -18.00 18.36 -8.70
C ASN A 368 -18.14 17.55 -7.39
N PRO A 369 -17.18 17.66 -6.47
CA PRO A 369 -17.28 16.94 -5.18
C PRO A 369 -18.40 17.55 -4.32
N SER A 370 -19.06 16.70 -3.52
CA SER A 370 -20.12 17.15 -2.57
C SER A 370 -19.55 17.88 -1.35
N VAL A 371 -18.27 17.70 -1.06
CA VAL A 371 -17.55 18.33 0.04
C VAL A 371 -16.22 18.89 -0.44
N LEU A 372 -15.90 20.13 -0.07
CA LEU A 372 -14.62 20.77 -0.31
C LEU A 372 -13.87 21.01 0.99
N VAL A 373 -12.65 20.51 1.08
CA VAL A 373 -11.73 20.72 2.21
C VAL A 373 -10.58 21.61 1.77
N LEU A 374 -10.34 22.69 2.49
CA LEU A 374 -9.24 23.62 2.24
C LEU A 374 -8.30 23.61 3.46
N ASP A 375 -7.06 23.21 3.30
CA ASP A 375 -6.05 23.19 4.36
C ASP A 375 -5.19 24.46 4.27
N GLU A 376 -5.25 25.33 5.28
CA GLU A 376 -4.55 26.61 5.38
C GLU A 376 -4.66 27.52 4.13
N PRO A 377 -5.87 27.72 3.56
CA PRO A 377 -6.01 28.34 2.24
C PRO A 377 -5.64 29.83 2.19
N THR A 378 -5.38 30.46 3.33
CA THR A 378 -5.03 31.89 3.41
C THR A 378 -3.56 32.13 3.78
N SER A 379 -2.78 31.08 4.01
CA SER A 379 -1.40 31.19 4.53
C SER A 379 -0.44 32.00 3.64
N SER A 380 -0.71 32.04 2.33
CA SER A 380 0.14 32.70 1.33
C SER A 380 -0.52 33.94 0.68
N LEU A 381 -1.64 34.40 1.26
CA LEU A 381 -2.40 35.53 0.72
C LEU A 381 -2.25 36.79 1.57
N ASP A 382 -2.30 37.94 0.91
CA ASP A 382 -2.49 39.23 1.56
C ASP A 382 -3.94 39.39 2.06
N PRO A 383 -4.26 40.43 2.83
CA PRO A 383 -5.61 40.64 3.36
C PRO A 383 -6.70 40.73 2.27
N ASP A 384 -6.40 41.35 1.14
CA ASP A 384 -7.36 41.52 0.03
C ASP A 384 -7.62 40.18 -0.65
N GLY A 385 -6.56 39.41 -0.96
CA GLY A 385 -6.64 38.05 -1.51
C GLY A 385 -7.37 37.08 -0.56
N THR A 386 -7.16 37.24 0.75
CA THR A 386 -7.90 36.47 1.78
C THR A 386 -9.41 36.79 1.72
N ALA A 387 -9.78 38.08 1.63
CA ALA A 387 -11.19 38.47 1.54
C ALA A 387 -11.84 37.97 0.24
N GLU A 388 -11.11 37.99 -0.87
CA GLU A 388 -11.59 37.45 -2.15
C GLU A 388 -11.79 35.93 -2.10
N LEU A 389 -10.87 35.20 -1.49
CA LEU A 389 -10.99 33.76 -1.31
C LEU A 389 -12.22 33.40 -0.47
N TYR A 390 -12.45 34.09 0.64
CA TYR A 390 -13.65 33.82 1.47
C TYR A 390 -14.95 34.13 0.72
N ARG A 391 -14.98 35.18 -0.12
CA ARG A 391 -16.14 35.43 -0.99
C ARG A 391 -16.34 34.27 -1.97
N LEU A 392 -15.29 33.85 -2.67
CA LEU A 392 -15.34 32.73 -3.59
C LEU A 392 -15.89 31.47 -2.92
N VAL A 393 -15.32 31.08 -1.76
CA VAL A 393 -15.76 29.86 -1.06
C VAL A 393 -17.20 30.03 -0.55
N GLY A 394 -17.60 31.21 -0.09
CA GLY A 394 -18.97 31.50 0.30
C GLY A 394 -19.97 31.43 -0.87
N ASP A 395 -19.56 31.81 -2.07
CA ASP A 395 -20.40 31.72 -3.30
C ASP A 395 -20.50 30.26 -3.79
N LEU A 396 -19.44 29.47 -3.62
CA LEU A 396 -19.44 28.02 -3.92
C LEU A 396 -20.31 27.19 -2.96
N ASN A 397 -20.53 27.67 -1.73
CA ASN A 397 -21.33 26.99 -0.72
C ASN A 397 -22.85 27.31 -0.82
N ARG A 398 -23.26 28.16 -1.72
CA ARG A 398 -24.69 28.52 -1.97
C ARG A 398 -25.31 27.68 -3.07
#